data_5d2ab7e2cb47c2280305a9d3e37c9c75
#
_entry.id   5d2ab7e2cb47c2280305a9d3e37c9c75
#
_cell.length_a   1.000
_cell.length_b   1.000
_cell.length_c   1.000
_cell.angle_alpha   90.00
_cell.angle_beta   90.00
_cell.angle_gamma   90.00
#
_symmetry.space_group_name_H-M   'P 1'
#
loop_
_entity.id
_entity.type
_entity.pdbx_description
1 polymer ?
#
loop_
_entity_poly.entity_id
_entity_poly.type
_entity_poly.pdbx_seq_one_letter_code
_entity_poly.pdbx_strand_id
1 'polypeptide(L)'
;MKLKLIIILVIILILVRGFFAINKKWHRENSAVSPLPAAAPEEVVDPNIRVNENSQSADLITPISENMINIVFLGKGGEGYDGGGLTDSVALASFNYAQKTVNIIAIPRDLWYSGNKINSIYSKDGADQLKLDLSQITGLKVNYFIAVDFNNFISGIDALDGIEVDNPKTWEDNFYPVQGKEQELCGFTPEYNAEINQKYKGFELEKQFTCRYEQLHFEKGTINLDGAAALKYIRSRHSAQYGSDFARGEKAQAVLVAIGKKLIAENLVDPKNSVLKKLVASVSSDITLAAVPQIVKTLGDISAYNIIHTNLTDQNVLVGGTGPGGAFILVPKAGTDQFQAVRELITPGY
;
A
#
# COMPACT_ATOMS: atom_id res chain seq x y z
N MET A 1 22.66 15.92 5.28
CA MET A 1 21.88 15.38 6.41
C MET A 1 20.55 16.08 6.63
N LYS A 2 20.47 17.44 6.57
CA LYS A 2 19.22 18.24 6.67
C LYS A 2 18.13 17.89 5.68
N LEU A 3 18.48 17.22 4.64
CA LEU A 3 17.74 17.16 3.40
C LEU A 3 17.00 15.81 3.18
N LYS A 4 17.50 14.63 3.69
CA LYS A 4 16.71 13.37 3.74
C LYS A 4 15.44 13.57 4.55
N LEU A 5 15.54 14.46 5.52
CA LEU A 5 14.46 14.84 6.40
C LEU A 5 13.36 15.60 5.72
N ILE A 6 13.75 16.58 4.94
CA ILE A 6 12.81 17.42 4.19
C ILE A 6 12.05 16.54 3.20
N ILE A 7 12.64 15.47 2.66
CA ILE A 7 11.93 14.57 1.73
C ILE A 7 10.95 13.66 2.46
N ILE A 8 11.32 13.03 3.56
CA ILE A 8 10.37 12.24 4.34
C ILE A 8 9.25 13.17 4.84
N LEU A 9 9.59 14.37 5.30
CA LEU A 9 8.61 15.42 5.64
C LEU A 9 7.81 15.90 4.44
N VAL A 10 8.44 16.11 3.29
CA VAL A 10 7.76 16.53 2.05
C VAL A 10 6.88 15.41 1.51
N ILE A 11 7.31 14.16 1.53
CA ILE A 11 6.48 13.01 1.15
C ILE A 11 5.33 12.83 2.14
N ILE A 12 5.58 12.96 3.45
CA ILE A 12 4.55 12.94 4.49
C ILE A 12 3.60 14.15 4.32
N LEU A 13 4.09 15.35 4.06
CA LEU A 13 3.27 16.55 3.83
C LEU A 13 2.49 16.50 2.51
N ILE A 14 3.02 15.86 1.46
CA ILE A 14 2.30 15.62 0.20
C ILE A 14 1.12 14.68 0.42
N LEU A 15 1.35 13.58 1.13
CA LEU A 15 0.30 12.63 1.50
C LEU A 15 -0.73 13.28 2.44
N VAL A 16 -0.29 14.18 3.32
CA VAL A 16 -1.13 14.88 4.31
C VAL A 16 -2.01 15.98 3.71
N ARG A 17 -1.48 16.86 2.87
CA ARG A 17 -2.23 18.01 2.35
C ARG A 17 -3.15 17.66 1.18
N GLY A 18 -2.78 16.70 0.36
CA GLY A 18 -3.63 16.24 -0.73
C GLY A 18 -4.96 15.68 -0.26
N PHE A 19 -4.99 15.11 0.92
CA PHE A 19 -6.22 14.59 1.52
C PHE A 19 -7.16 15.67 2.10
N PHE A 20 -6.65 16.71 2.72
CA PHE A 20 -7.49 17.79 3.23
C PHE A 20 -8.29 18.50 2.13
N ALA A 21 -7.74 18.57 0.91
CA ALA A 21 -8.44 19.15 -0.24
C ALA A 21 -9.58 18.25 -0.75
N ILE A 22 -9.40 16.92 -0.72
CA ILE A 22 -10.39 15.93 -1.18
C ILE A 22 -11.53 15.81 -0.18
N ASN A 23 -11.23 15.75 1.12
CA ASN A 23 -12.26 15.58 2.16
C ASN A 23 -13.25 16.75 2.20
N LYS A 24 -12.80 17.98 1.91
CA LYS A 24 -13.66 19.16 1.87
C LYS A 24 -14.61 19.16 0.66
N LYS A 25 -14.23 18.55 -0.46
CA LYS A 25 -15.06 18.46 -1.68
C LYS A 25 -16.00 17.26 -1.64
N TRP A 26 -15.52 16.13 -1.11
CA TRP A 26 -16.26 14.86 -1.07
C TRP A 26 -17.39 14.83 -0.03
N HIS A 27 -17.22 15.45 1.15
CA HIS A 27 -18.31 15.62 2.13
C HIS A 27 -19.46 16.47 1.60
N ARG A 28 -19.26 17.23 0.53
CA ARG A 28 -20.29 18.06 -0.08
C ARG A 28 -21.15 17.32 -1.11
N GLU A 29 -20.63 16.23 -1.69
CA GLU A 29 -21.28 15.51 -2.80
C GLU A 29 -21.93 14.17 -2.39
N ASN A 30 -21.57 13.57 -1.25
CA ASN A 30 -22.01 12.22 -0.87
C ASN A 30 -22.84 12.13 0.44
N SER A 31 -23.63 13.15 0.76
CA SER A 31 -24.62 13.05 1.86
C SER A 31 -25.84 12.16 1.53
N ALA A 32 -25.84 11.44 0.42
CA ALA A 32 -26.90 10.56 -0.03
C ALA A 32 -26.34 9.27 -0.61
N VAL A 33 -25.92 8.33 0.24
CA VAL A 33 -25.68 6.95 -0.19
C VAL A 33 -26.32 5.98 0.81
N SER A 34 -27.20 5.16 0.24
CA SER A 34 -27.89 4.01 0.83
C SER A 34 -26.94 2.95 1.42
N PRO A 35 -27.44 2.07 2.30
CA PRO A 35 -26.63 1.10 3.02
C PRO A 35 -25.94 0.11 2.09
N LEU A 36 -24.71 -0.27 2.46
CA LEU A 36 -23.87 -1.22 1.76
C LEU A 36 -24.56 -2.57 1.50
N PRO A 37 -24.38 -3.15 0.32
CA PRO A 37 -24.70 -4.56 0.11
C PRO A 37 -23.73 -5.44 0.93
N ALA A 38 -24.27 -6.53 1.43
CA ALA A 38 -23.56 -7.59 2.12
C ALA A 38 -22.41 -8.14 1.25
N ALA A 39 -21.34 -8.61 1.95
CA ALA A 39 -20.18 -9.37 1.47
C ALA A 39 -19.97 -9.40 -0.06
N ALA A 40 -18.81 -8.91 -0.50
CA ALA A 40 -18.39 -9.04 -1.89
C ALA A 40 -18.58 -10.48 -2.39
N PRO A 41 -19.11 -10.66 -3.62
CA PRO A 41 -19.19 -11.99 -4.22
C PRO A 41 -17.76 -12.58 -4.33
N GLU A 42 -17.64 -13.89 -4.19
CA GLU A 42 -16.42 -14.62 -4.53
C GLU A 42 -15.89 -14.10 -5.87
N GLU A 43 -14.61 -13.72 -5.90
CA GLU A 43 -13.93 -13.30 -7.12
C GLU A 43 -14.13 -14.37 -8.18
N VAL A 44 -14.85 -14.04 -9.24
CA VAL A 44 -15.06 -14.94 -10.37
C VAL A 44 -13.72 -15.01 -11.12
N VAL A 45 -12.93 -16.04 -10.79
CA VAL A 45 -11.74 -16.38 -11.58
C VAL A 45 -12.22 -16.92 -12.90
N ASP A 46 -11.89 -16.26 -14.01
CA ASP A 46 -12.16 -16.82 -15.34
C ASP A 46 -11.27 -18.07 -15.55
N PRO A 47 -11.84 -19.29 -15.56
CA PRO A 47 -11.06 -20.53 -15.66
C PRO A 47 -10.35 -20.69 -17.01
N ASN A 48 -10.64 -19.83 -17.98
CA ASN A 48 -10.07 -19.93 -19.34
C ASN A 48 -8.80 -19.07 -19.48
N ILE A 49 -8.51 -18.16 -18.55
CA ILE A 49 -7.29 -17.36 -18.59
C ILE A 49 -6.17 -18.15 -17.93
N ARG A 50 -5.36 -18.82 -18.73
CA ARG A 50 -4.13 -19.48 -18.33
C ARG A 50 -2.94 -18.67 -18.82
N VAL A 51 -1.94 -18.50 -17.97
CA VAL A 51 -0.66 -17.93 -18.38
C VAL A 51 -0.02 -18.91 -19.36
N ASN A 52 0.23 -18.43 -20.56
CA ASN A 52 1.01 -19.20 -21.52
C ASN A 52 2.48 -19.12 -21.11
N GLU A 53 3.13 -20.25 -20.85
CA GLU A 53 4.56 -20.30 -20.46
C GLU A 53 5.48 -19.74 -21.57
N ASN A 54 4.97 -19.66 -22.81
CA ASN A 54 5.59 -18.96 -23.93
C ASN A 54 5.06 -17.52 -24.02
N SER A 55 5.23 -16.73 -22.97
CA SER A 55 4.87 -15.31 -22.99
C SER A 55 5.57 -14.63 -24.17
N GLN A 56 4.79 -14.07 -25.09
CA GLN A 56 5.30 -13.12 -26.06
C GLN A 56 6.01 -12.02 -25.25
N SER A 57 7.24 -11.68 -25.62
CA SER A 57 7.99 -10.62 -24.97
C SER A 57 7.10 -9.38 -24.84
N ALA A 58 6.98 -8.85 -23.62
CA ALA A 58 6.26 -7.61 -23.38
C ALA A 58 6.74 -6.55 -24.38
N ASP A 59 5.79 -5.80 -24.97
CA ASP A 59 6.14 -4.69 -25.83
C ASP A 59 6.93 -3.64 -25.03
N LEU A 60 8.25 -3.66 -25.19
CA LEU A 60 9.14 -2.72 -24.51
C LEU A 60 8.86 -1.30 -25.06
N ILE A 61 8.47 -0.43 -24.16
CA ILE A 61 8.21 0.97 -24.49
C ILE A 61 9.30 1.88 -23.91
N THR A 62 9.41 3.10 -24.42
CA THR A 62 10.17 4.16 -23.78
C THR A 62 9.26 4.87 -22.77
N PRO A 63 9.47 4.69 -21.44
CA PRO A 63 8.60 5.30 -20.44
C PRO A 63 8.68 6.81 -20.41
N ILE A 64 7.53 7.45 -20.15
CA ILE A 64 7.41 8.91 -20.03
C ILE A 64 8.16 9.39 -18.78
N SER A 65 9.04 10.37 -18.92
CA SER A 65 9.81 10.97 -17.82
C SER A 65 9.82 12.50 -17.84
N GLU A 66 9.28 13.11 -18.87
CA GLU A 66 9.29 14.56 -19.03
C GLU A 66 8.38 15.24 -18.00
N ASN A 67 8.91 16.23 -17.30
CA ASN A 67 8.20 16.97 -16.26
C ASN A 67 7.64 16.11 -15.11
N MET A 68 8.18 14.90 -14.92
CA MET A 68 7.70 13.96 -13.90
C MET A 68 8.80 13.51 -12.95
N ILE A 69 8.41 13.29 -11.69
CA ILE A 69 9.18 12.52 -10.71
C ILE A 69 8.27 11.42 -10.18
N ASN A 70 8.68 10.16 -10.39
CA ASN A 70 7.90 8.98 -10.06
C ASN A 70 8.59 8.19 -8.95
N ILE A 71 7.89 7.96 -7.83
CA ILE A 71 8.43 7.29 -6.66
C ILE A 71 7.52 6.11 -6.31
N VAL A 72 8.06 4.89 -6.28
CA VAL A 72 7.31 3.72 -5.83
C VAL A 72 7.48 3.54 -4.31
N PHE A 73 6.36 3.36 -3.65
CA PHE A 73 6.25 3.05 -2.21
C PHE A 73 5.93 1.57 -2.05
N LEU A 74 6.72 0.89 -1.22
CA LEU A 74 6.64 -0.53 -0.97
C LEU A 74 6.43 -0.81 0.52
N GLY A 75 5.40 -1.57 0.85
CA GLY A 75 5.16 -2.10 2.17
C GLY A 75 5.38 -3.62 2.18
N LYS A 76 6.17 -4.13 3.12
CA LYS A 76 6.42 -5.57 3.29
C LYS A 76 6.27 -5.99 4.75
N GLY A 77 6.06 -7.29 4.99
CA GLY A 77 5.97 -7.83 6.36
C GLY A 77 7.28 -7.69 7.12
N GLY A 78 8.39 -8.04 6.49
CA GLY A 78 9.70 -8.08 7.13
C GLY A 78 9.99 -9.42 7.82
N GLU A 79 11.10 -9.49 8.52
CA GLU A 79 11.52 -10.68 9.25
C GLU A 79 10.52 -11.06 10.34
N GLY A 80 10.24 -12.36 10.47
CA GLY A 80 9.29 -12.90 11.45
C GLY A 80 7.83 -12.93 10.98
N TYR A 81 7.53 -12.46 9.77
CA TYR A 81 6.20 -12.56 9.17
C TYR A 81 6.19 -13.58 8.03
N ASP A 82 5.11 -14.37 7.92
CA ASP A 82 4.94 -15.29 6.79
C ASP A 82 4.89 -14.49 5.48
N GLY A 83 5.68 -14.92 4.50
CA GLY A 83 5.86 -14.14 3.27
C GLY A 83 6.50 -12.76 3.44
N GLY A 84 7.19 -12.50 4.56
CA GLY A 84 7.70 -11.16 4.95
C GLY A 84 8.66 -10.49 3.97
N GLY A 85 9.25 -11.24 3.03
CA GLY A 85 10.02 -10.67 1.91
C GLY A 85 9.18 -10.08 0.79
N LEU A 86 7.89 -10.47 0.70
CA LEU A 86 6.99 -10.00 -0.35
C LEU A 86 6.51 -8.56 -0.09
N THR A 87 6.31 -7.80 -1.18
CA THR A 87 5.74 -6.45 -1.08
C THR A 87 4.22 -6.51 -1.19
N ASP A 88 3.55 -6.54 -0.03
CA ASP A 88 2.09 -6.63 0.05
C ASP A 88 1.35 -5.33 -0.27
N SER A 89 2.09 -4.23 -0.32
CA SER A 89 1.59 -2.92 -0.74
C SER A 89 2.54 -2.31 -1.75
N VAL A 90 2.02 -1.95 -2.92
CA VAL A 90 2.76 -1.29 -4.00
C VAL A 90 1.95 -0.10 -4.48
N ALA A 91 2.49 1.10 -4.33
CA ALA A 91 1.86 2.34 -4.79
C ALA A 91 2.90 3.21 -5.52
N LEU A 92 2.57 3.65 -6.72
CA LEU A 92 3.41 4.57 -7.49
C LEU A 92 2.84 5.99 -7.40
N ALA A 93 3.59 6.91 -6.82
CA ALA A 93 3.27 8.34 -6.83
C ALA A 93 3.96 9.01 -8.02
N SER A 94 3.19 9.48 -8.97
CA SER A 94 3.65 10.20 -10.17
C SER A 94 3.38 11.69 -10.01
N PHE A 95 4.45 12.47 -9.82
CA PHE A 95 4.40 13.93 -9.66
C PHE A 95 4.67 14.60 -11.00
N ASN A 96 3.65 15.19 -11.62
CA ASN A 96 3.82 16.11 -12.74
C ASN A 96 4.01 17.52 -12.19
N TYR A 97 5.27 17.98 -12.14
CA TYR A 97 5.58 19.29 -11.55
C TYR A 97 5.25 20.47 -12.46
N ALA A 98 5.04 20.27 -13.75
CA ALA A 98 4.57 21.30 -14.67
C ALA A 98 3.07 21.56 -14.51
N GLN A 99 2.27 20.48 -14.40
CA GLN A 99 0.82 20.57 -14.25
C GLN A 99 0.37 20.71 -12.79
N LYS A 100 1.28 20.57 -11.83
CA LYS A 100 0.97 20.54 -10.38
C LYS A 100 -0.07 19.47 -10.04
N THR A 101 0.13 18.27 -10.58
CA THR A 101 -0.70 17.10 -10.26
C THR A 101 0.15 15.98 -9.67
N VAL A 102 -0.44 15.19 -8.78
CA VAL A 102 0.15 13.93 -8.35
C VAL A 102 -0.89 12.81 -8.52
N ASN A 103 -0.53 11.77 -9.27
CA ASN A 103 -1.35 10.58 -9.40
C ASN A 103 -0.79 9.49 -8.48
N ILE A 104 -1.62 9.02 -7.53
CA ILE A 104 -1.30 7.89 -6.66
C ILE A 104 -1.93 6.64 -7.27
N ILE A 105 -1.07 5.81 -7.85
CA ILE A 105 -1.46 4.61 -8.59
C ILE A 105 -1.28 3.40 -7.68
N ALA A 106 -2.38 2.78 -7.27
CA ALA A 106 -2.36 1.53 -6.51
C ALA A 106 -2.19 0.35 -7.47
N ILE A 107 -1.13 -0.44 -7.26
CA ILE A 107 -0.78 -1.59 -8.09
C ILE A 107 -1.04 -2.85 -7.27
N PRO A 108 -1.92 -3.76 -7.75
CA PRO A 108 -2.21 -5.00 -7.04
C PRO A 108 -0.95 -5.86 -6.88
N ARG A 109 -0.74 -6.41 -5.68
CA ARG A 109 0.39 -7.29 -5.39
C ARG A 109 0.44 -8.54 -6.27
N ASP A 110 -0.74 -9.02 -6.67
CA ASP A 110 -0.91 -10.23 -7.49
C ASP A 110 -0.87 -9.95 -9.01
N LEU A 111 -0.59 -8.71 -9.42
CA LEU A 111 -0.39 -8.36 -10.82
C LEU A 111 0.75 -9.21 -11.41
N TRP A 112 0.45 -9.88 -12.53
CA TRP A 112 1.41 -10.73 -13.21
C TRP A 112 2.12 -9.99 -14.33
N TYR A 113 3.42 -10.06 -14.33
CA TYR A 113 4.28 -9.47 -15.36
C TYR A 113 5.52 -10.34 -15.59
N SER A 114 5.82 -10.66 -16.84
CA SER A 114 7.05 -11.36 -17.25
C SER A 114 7.36 -12.60 -16.41
N GLY A 115 6.34 -13.43 -16.14
CA GLY A 115 6.52 -14.68 -15.40
C GLY A 115 6.54 -14.57 -13.88
N ASN A 116 6.31 -13.40 -13.30
CA ASN A 116 6.34 -13.17 -11.85
C ASN A 116 5.14 -12.36 -11.36
N LYS A 117 4.75 -12.56 -10.09
CA LYS A 117 3.90 -11.60 -9.39
C LYS A 117 4.72 -10.37 -8.99
N ILE A 118 4.14 -9.17 -9.12
CA ILE A 118 4.82 -7.92 -8.74
C ILE A 118 5.34 -7.95 -7.30
N ASN A 119 4.60 -8.55 -6.37
CA ASN A 119 5.01 -8.60 -4.96
C ASN A 119 6.30 -9.40 -4.70
N SER A 120 6.70 -10.30 -5.59
CA SER A 120 7.90 -11.11 -5.44
C SER A 120 9.18 -10.45 -5.99
N ILE A 121 9.03 -9.51 -6.92
CA ILE A 121 10.17 -8.97 -7.68
C ILE A 121 11.17 -8.24 -6.78
N TYR A 122 10.68 -7.41 -5.85
CA TYR A 122 11.57 -6.67 -4.95
C TYR A 122 12.49 -7.59 -4.12
N SER A 123 11.96 -8.68 -3.60
CA SER A 123 12.75 -9.63 -2.78
C SER A 123 13.63 -10.53 -3.61
N LYS A 124 13.23 -10.86 -4.84
CA LYS A 124 13.92 -11.80 -5.73
C LYS A 124 15.01 -11.12 -6.56
N ASP A 125 14.67 -9.99 -7.18
CA ASP A 125 15.45 -9.35 -8.22
C ASP A 125 15.89 -7.91 -7.84
N GLY A 126 15.42 -7.41 -6.69
CA GLY A 126 15.79 -6.10 -6.15
C GLY A 126 14.96 -4.94 -6.65
N ALA A 127 15.24 -3.76 -6.09
CA ALA A 127 14.48 -2.54 -6.37
C ALA A 127 14.63 -2.04 -7.80
N ASP A 128 15.82 -2.18 -8.40
CA ASP A 128 16.07 -1.69 -9.75
C ASP A 128 15.26 -2.47 -10.78
N GLN A 129 15.16 -3.81 -10.64
CA GLN A 129 14.32 -4.61 -11.53
C GLN A 129 12.85 -4.24 -11.35
N LEU A 130 12.37 -4.11 -10.11
CA LEU A 130 10.99 -3.69 -9.85
C LEU A 130 10.67 -2.32 -10.47
N LYS A 131 11.60 -1.35 -10.39
CA LYS A 131 11.43 -0.03 -11.03
C LYS A 131 11.33 -0.15 -12.55
N LEU A 132 12.15 -1.01 -13.17
CA LEU A 132 12.09 -1.26 -14.61
C LEU A 132 10.75 -1.88 -15.01
N ASP A 133 10.32 -2.92 -14.32
CA ASP A 133 9.07 -3.63 -14.60
C ASP A 133 7.86 -2.71 -14.43
N LEU A 134 7.81 -1.95 -13.33
CA LEU A 134 6.75 -0.95 -13.11
C LEU A 134 6.76 0.14 -14.17
N SER A 135 7.94 0.51 -14.69
CA SER A 135 8.04 1.50 -15.78
C SER A 135 7.43 0.95 -17.06
N GLN A 136 7.64 -0.33 -17.38
CA GLN A 136 7.05 -0.96 -18.56
C GLN A 136 5.52 -1.13 -18.40
N ILE A 137 5.05 -1.53 -17.22
CA ILE A 137 3.62 -1.69 -16.91
C ILE A 137 2.88 -0.35 -17.03
N THR A 138 3.40 0.69 -16.36
CA THR A 138 2.69 1.97 -16.20
C THR A 138 2.92 2.97 -17.32
N GLY A 139 3.97 2.78 -18.11
CA GLY A 139 4.42 3.77 -19.08
C GLY A 139 5.14 4.99 -18.46
N LEU A 140 5.36 5.00 -17.15
CA LEU A 140 6.00 6.07 -16.42
C LEU A 140 7.40 5.64 -15.98
N LYS A 141 8.45 6.42 -16.25
CA LYS A 141 9.79 6.10 -15.74
C LYS A 141 9.82 6.19 -14.22
N VAL A 142 9.94 5.08 -13.52
CA VAL A 142 10.08 5.05 -12.05
C VAL A 142 11.49 5.48 -11.66
N ASN A 143 11.60 6.63 -11.00
CA ASN A 143 12.89 7.25 -10.66
C ASN A 143 13.47 6.69 -9.36
N TYR A 144 12.61 6.52 -8.33
CA TYR A 144 13.04 6.18 -6.99
C TYR A 144 12.10 5.17 -6.35
N PHE A 145 12.61 4.49 -5.30
CA PHE A 145 11.79 3.66 -4.43
C PHE A 145 11.93 4.07 -2.96
N ILE A 146 10.90 3.76 -2.18
CA ILE A 146 10.88 3.83 -0.71
C ILE A 146 10.21 2.56 -0.22
N ALA A 147 10.92 1.75 0.56
CA ALA A 147 10.42 0.52 1.14
C ALA A 147 10.45 0.55 2.67
N VAL A 148 9.36 0.10 3.27
CA VAL A 148 9.20 0.01 4.73
C VAL A 148 8.68 -1.39 5.07
N ASP A 149 9.24 -2.03 6.11
CA ASP A 149 8.69 -3.24 6.70
C ASP A 149 8.02 -2.95 8.05
N PHE A 150 7.27 -3.93 8.57
CA PHE A 150 6.47 -3.75 9.78
C PHE A 150 7.33 -3.50 11.02
N ASN A 151 8.48 -4.18 11.16
CA ASN A 151 9.36 -4.01 12.31
C ASN A 151 9.99 -2.62 12.32
N ASN A 152 10.42 -2.16 11.16
CA ASN A 152 10.96 -0.83 10.97
C ASN A 152 9.89 0.26 11.15
N PHE A 153 8.65 0.01 10.69
CA PHE A 153 7.52 0.91 10.94
C PHE A 153 7.24 1.06 12.45
N ILE A 154 7.15 -0.07 13.19
CA ILE A 154 6.98 -0.08 14.66
C ILE A 154 8.11 0.73 15.32
N SER A 155 9.37 0.38 15.02
CA SER A 155 10.53 1.05 15.60
C SER A 155 10.59 2.54 15.27
N GLY A 156 10.10 2.94 14.10
CA GLY A 156 10.01 4.35 13.70
C GLY A 156 9.00 5.14 14.55
N ILE A 157 7.81 4.58 14.79
CA ILE A 157 6.78 5.19 15.63
C ILE A 157 7.22 5.23 17.10
N ASP A 158 7.81 4.14 17.60
CA ASP A 158 8.31 4.08 18.99
C ASP A 158 9.47 5.06 19.22
N ALA A 159 10.29 5.32 18.19
CA ALA A 159 11.33 6.34 18.28
C ALA A 159 10.77 7.77 18.41
N LEU A 160 9.50 7.98 18.02
CA LEU A 160 8.75 9.23 18.24
C LEU A 160 8.05 9.25 19.60
N ASP A 161 8.19 8.24 20.46
CA ASP A 161 7.37 8.08 21.67
C ASP A 161 5.87 8.04 21.35
N GLY A 162 5.50 7.27 20.29
CA GLY A 162 4.14 7.15 19.78
C GLY A 162 3.65 8.37 18.98
N ILE A 163 2.41 8.27 18.50
CA ILE A 163 1.75 9.33 17.71
C ILE A 163 0.31 9.52 18.12
N GLU A 164 -0.20 10.74 17.96
CA GLU A 164 -1.60 11.10 18.17
C GLU A 164 -2.35 11.06 16.84
N VAL A 165 -3.28 10.12 16.70
CA VAL A 165 -4.08 9.92 15.48
C VAL A 165 -5.51 10.42 15.70
N ASP A 166 -6.02 11.17 14.73
CA ASP A 166 -7.41 11.65 14.72
C ASP A 166 -8.29 10.53 14.09
N ASN A 167 -8.92 9.72 14.95
CA ASN A 167 -9.76 8.61 14.51
C ASN A 167 -11.19 9.11 14.23
N PRO A 168 -11.71 9.01 12.99
CA PRO A 168 -12.96 9.65 12.60
C PRO A 168 -14.21 9.00 13.20
N LYS A 169 -14.12 7.75 13.63
CA LYS A 169 -15.26 6.98 14.19
C LYS A 169 -14.76 5.86 15.12
N THR A 170 -15.60 5.44 16.04
CA THR A 170 -15.38 4.20 16.82
C THR A 170 -15.54 2.99 15.90
N TRP A 171 -14.63 2.01 16.01
CA TRP A 171 -14.70 0.77 15.25
C TRP A 171 -13.97 -0.36 15.95
N GLU A 172 -14.34 -1.59 15.58
CA GLU A 172 -13.80 -2.84 16.12
C GLU A 172 -13.40 -3.76 14.98
N ASP A 173 -12.37 -4.59 15.23
CA ASP A 173 -11.99 -5.72 14.39
C ASP A 173 -11.80 -6.93 15.29
N ASN A 174 -12.70 -7.91 15.19
CA ASN A 174 -12.69 -9.10 16.04
C ASN A 174 -11.83 -10.23 15.47
N PHE A 175 -11.22 -10.03 14.31
CA PHE A 175 -10.46 -11.04 13.59
C PHE A 175 -9.10 -10.52 13.13
N TYR A 176 -8.42 -9.74 13.98
CA TYR A 176 -7.06 -9.31 13.68
C TYR A 176 -6.09 -10.47 13.97
N PRO A 177 -5.30 -10.95 12.97
CA PRO A 177 -4.46 -12.12 13.15
C PRO A 177 -3.32 -11.87 14.14
N VAL A 178 -3.14 -12.80 15.07
CA VAL A 178 -2.04 -12.81 16.04
C VAL A 178 -0.84 -13.51 15.42
N GLN A 179 0.26 -12.78 15.29
CA GLN A 179 1.50 -13.30 14.72
C GLN A 179 1.97 -14.56 15.48
N GLY A 180 2.36 -15.59 14.72
CA GLY A 180 2.81 -16.88 15.24
C GLY A 180 1.70 -17.84 15.65
N LYS A 181 0.43 -17.45 15.49
CA LYS A 181 -0.72 -18.32 15.76
C LYS A 181 -1.46 -18.84 14.53
N GLU A 182 -0.92 -18.59 13.35
CA GLU A 182 -1.56 -18.85 12.04
C GLU A 182 -1.93 -20.33 11.87
N GLN A 183 -1.16 -21.23 12.48
CA GLN A 183 -1.35 -22.69 12.39
C GLN A 183 -1.91 -23.31 13.68
N GLU A 184 -2.27 -22.50 14.69
CA GLU A 184 -2.77 -23.00 15.97
C GLU A 184 -4.12 -23.71 15.78
N LEU A 185 -4.27 -24.93 16.33
CA LEU A 185 -5.49 -25.72 16.16
C LEU A 185 -6.62 -25.31 17.10
N CYS A 186 -6.42 -24.34 17.98
CA CYS A 186 -7.42 -23.84 18.93
C CYS A 186 -8.04 -24.92 19.83
N GLY A 187 -7.27 -25.97 20.15
CA GLY A 187 -7.74 -27.11 20.89
C GLY A 187 -8.47 -28.18 20.06
N PHE A 188 -8.57 -28.01 18.75
CA PHE A 188 -9.14 -29.02 17.86
C PHE A 188 -8.16 -30.16 17.61
N THR A 189 -8.70 -31.39 17.41
CA THR A 189 -7.88 -32.51 16.96
C THR A 189 -7.51 -32.36 15.49
N PRO A 190 -6.42 -33.00 15.01
CA PRO A 190 -6.06 -32.97 13.59
C PRO A 190 -7.18 -33.44 12.64
N GLU A 191 -7.93 -34.46 13.08
CA GLU A 191 -9.05 -35.02 12.30
C GLU A 191 -10.18 -34.00 12.17
N TYR A 192 -10.58 -33.35 13.26
CA TYR A 192 -11.62 -32.32 13.25
C TYR A 192 -11.17 -31.08 12.47
N ASN A 193 -9.90 -30.74 12.57
CA ASN A 193 -9.32 -29.68 11.73
C ASN A 193 -9.45 -30.00 10.22
N ALA A 194 -9.19 -31.26 9.83
CA ALA A 194 -9.36 -31.67 8.43
C ALA A 194 -10.82 -31.56 7.96
N GLU A 195 -11.78 -31.93 8.81
CA GLU A 195 -13.21 -31.79 8.55
C GLU A 195 -13.61 -30.32 8.35
N ILE A 196 -13.19 -29.43 9.27
CA ILE A 196 -13.45 -27.99 9.17
C ILE A 196 -12.90 -27.40 7.86
N ASN A 197 -11.68 -27.76 7.48
CA ASN A 197 -11.05 -27.28 6.24
C ASN A 197 -11.74 -27.81 4.96
N GLN A 198 -12.45 -28.91 5.03
CA GLN A 198 -13.29 -29.40 3.92
C GLN A 198 -14.60 -28.62 3.84
N LYS A 199 -15.21 -28.32 4.99
CA LYS A 199 -16.54 -27.75 5.11
C LYS A 199 -16.58 -26.23 4.89
N TYR A 200 -15.57 -25.50 5.39
CA TYR A 200 -15.53 -24.05 5.34
C TYR A 200 -14.39 -23.56 4.46
N LYS A 201 -14.55 -22.37 3.86
CA LYS A 201 -13.54 -21.71 3.02
C LYS A 201 -13.48 -20.22 3.36
N GLY A 202 -12.34 -19.58 3.03
CA GLY A 202 -12.14 -18.15 3.22
C GLY A 202 -12.43 -17.68 4.64
N PHE A 203 -13.09 -16.56 4.80
CA PHE A 203 -13.36 -15.97 6.11
C PHE A 203 -14.25 -16.83 7.02
N GLU A 204 -15.15 -17.65 6.46
CA GLU A 204 -15.95 -18.57 7.26
C GLU A 204 -15.10 -19.69 7.89
N LEU A 205 -13.99 -20.08 7.24
CA LEU A 205 -13.00 -20.99 7.83
C LEU A 205 -12.23 -20.28 8.96
N GLU A 206 -11.80 -19.04 8.74
CA GLU A 206 -11.07 -18.25 9.74
C GLU A 206 -11.86 -18.11 11.04
N LYS A 207 -13.17 -17.88 10.96
CA LYS A 207 -14.07 -17.78 12.13
C LYS A 207 -14.09 -19.03 13.03
N GLN A 208 -13.69 -20.20 12.52
CA GLN A 208 -13.64 -21.44 13.32
C GLN A 208 -12.43 -21.43 14.28
N PHE A 209 -11.39 -20.67 13.99
CA PHE A 209 -10.11 -20.67 14.72
C PHE A 209 -9.90 -19.36 15.49
N THR A 210 -10.84 -19.03 16.39
CA THR A 210 -10.85 -17.76 17.13
C THR A 210 -9.58 -17.49 17.94
N CYS A 211 -8.86 -18.54 18.37
CA CYS A 211 -7.60 -18.38 19.12
C CYS A 211 -6.46 -17.78 18.29
N ARG A 212 -6.59 -17.76 16.96
CA ARG A 212 -5.62 -17.17 16.04
C ARG A 212 -5.78 -15.66 15.91
N TYR A 213 -6.81 -15.09 16.51
CA TYR A 213 -7.20 -13.69 16.33
C TYR A 213 -7.31 -12.99 17.67
N GLU A 214 -7.05 -11.69 17.65
CA GLU A 214 -7.33 -10.77 18.75
C GLU A 214 -8.38 -9.73 18.34
N GLN A 215 -9.07 -9.20 19.34
CA GLN A 215 -10.01 -8.11 19.15
C GLN A 215 -9.29 -6.76 19.24
N LEU A 216 -9.49 -5.92 18.23
CA LEU A 216 -9.08 -4.54 18.25
C LEU A 216 -10.28 -3.64 18.49
N HIS A 217 -10.07 -2.58 19.27
CA HIS A 217 -11.06 -1.54 19.52
C HIS A 217 -10.38 -0.18 19.50
N PHE A 218 -10.93 0.76 18.71
CA PHE A 218 -10.43 2.12 18.61
C PHE A 218 -11.58 3.11 18.72
N GLU A 219 -11.52 3.98 19.73
CA GLU A 219 -12.54 5.01 19.95
C GLU A 219 -12.42 6.17 18.95
N LYS A 220 -13.54 6.83 18.69
CA LYS A 220 -13.59 8.09 17.93
C LYS A 220 -12.88 9.19 18.70
N GLY A 221 -12.12 10.03 17.99
CA GLY A 221 -11.41 11.18 18.55
C GLY A 221 -9.91 11.01 18.44
N THR A 222 -9.17 11.81 19.20
CA THR A 222 -7.71 11.72 19.22
C THR A 222 -7.28 10.54 20.08
N ILE A 223 -6.56 9.60 19.49
CA ILE A 223 -6.05 8.39 20.14
C ILE A 223 -4.51 8.36 20.08
N ASN A 224 -3.89 7.88 21.16
CA ASN A 224 -2.44 7.68 21.22
C ASN A 224 -2.10 6.27 20.77
N LEU A 225 -1.20 6.14 19.81
CA LEU A 225 -0.75 4.85 19.25
C LEU A 225 0.77 4.75 19.38
N ASP A 226 1.25 3.67 20.03
CA ASP A 226 2.62 3.20 19.86
C ASP A 226 2.81 2.53 18.49
N GLY A 227 4.02 2.05 18.18
CA GLY A 227 4.31 1.43 16.89
C GLY A 227 3.47 0.20 16.61
N ALA A 228 3.25 -0.66 17.61
CA ALA A 228 2.48 -1.88 17.45
C ALA A 228 0.99 -1.57 17.24
N ALA A 229 0.42 -0.65 18.02
CA ALA A 229 -0.97 -0.21 17.87
C ALA A 229 -1.19 0.50 16.53
N ALA A 230 -0.25 1.34 16.09
CA ALA A 230 -0.31 2.01 14.80
C ALA A 230 -0.28 1.02 13.63
N LEU A 231 0.55 -0.04 13.72
CA LEU A 231 0.56 -1.11 12.72
C LEU A 231 -0.77 -1.87 12.68
N LYS A 232 -1.33 -2.25 13.84
CA LYS A 232 -2.64 -2.90 13.95
C LYS A 232 -3.73 -2.00 13.36
N TYR A 233 -3.71 -0.70 13.67
CA TYR A 233 -4.66 0.29 13.18
C TYR A 233 -4.70 0.32 11.64
N ILE A 234 -3.56 0.39 10.95
CA ILE A 234 -3.53 0.44 9.48
C ILE A 234 -3.79 -0.91 8.80
N ARG A 235 -3.47 -2.05 9.45
CA ARG A 235 -3.61 -3.39 8.87
C ARG A 235 -4.98 -4.03 9.06
N SER A 236 -5.79 -3.56 10.00
CA SER A 236 -7.13 -4.11 10.29
C SER A 236 -8.00 -4.15 9.03
N ARG A 237 -8.63 -5.32 8.78
CA ARG A 237 -9.44 -5.61 7.59
C ARG A 237 -10.85 -6.07 7.89
N HIS A 238 -11.10 -6.68 9.06
CA HIS A 238 -12.37 -7.35 9.38
C HIS A 238 -13.30 -6.48 10.24
N SER A 239 -13.07 -5.17 10.24
CA SER A 239 -14.01 -4.23 10.85
C SER A 239 -15.22 -4.01 9.96
N ALA A 240 -16.41 -4.26 10.48
CA ALA A 240 -17.66 -3.94 9.77
C ALA A 240 -17.84 -2.43 9.55
N GLN A 241 -17.32 -1.63 10.46
CA GLN A 241 -17.44 -0.16 10.42
C GLN A 241 -16.33 0.50 9.61
N TYR A 242 -15.11 -0.10 9.55
CA TYR A 242 -13.92 0.56 8.99
C TYR A 242 -12.89 -0.42 8.42
N GLY A 243 -13.33 -1.54 7.79
CA GLY A 243 -12.47 -2.62 7.30
C GLY A 243 -12.19 -2.62 5.79
N SER A 244 -12.88 -1.78 4.97
CA SER A 244 -12.70 -1.76 3.52
C SER A 244 -11.29 -1.34 3.09
N ASP A 245 -10.90 -1.63 1.85
CA ASP A 245 -9.63 -1.18 1.28
C ASP A 245 -9.50 0.34 1.26
N PHE A 246 -10.60 1.03 1.03
CA PHE A 246 -10.67 2.49 1.13
C PHE A 246 -10.37 2.96 2.57
N ALA A 247 -11.00 2.35 3.56
CA ALA A 247 -10.77 2.66 4.98
C ALA A 247 -9.33 2.38 5.41
N ARG A 248 -8.65 1.37 4.81
CA ARG A 248 -7.21 1.15 5.05
C ARG A 248 -6.35 2.30 4.55
N GLY A 249 -6.68 2.84 3.37
CA GLY A 249 -6.03 4.04 2.84
C GLY A 249 -6.20 5.24 3.78
N GLU A 250 -7.42 5.48 4.28
CA GLU A 250 -7.70 6.55 5.26
C GLU A 250 -6.92 6.36 6.56
N LYS A 251 -6.88 5.14 7.11
CA LYS A 251 -6.12 4.82 8.32
C LYS A 251 -4.62 5.05 8.15
N ALA A 252 -4.04 4.55 7.07
CA ALA A 252 -2.63 4.76 6.77
C ALA A 252 -2.27 6.24 6.67
N GLN A 253 -3.15 7.02 6.06
CA GLN A 253 -2.98 8.44 5.93
C GLN A 253 -3.11 9.18 7.26
N ALA A 254 -4.10 8.85 8.11
CA ALA A 254 -4.24 9.45 9.43
C ALA A 254 -2.95 9.27 10.26
N VAL A 255 -2.33 8.09 10.17
CA VAL A 255 -1.03 7.79 10.80
C VAL A 255 0.09 8.65 10.21
N LEU A 256 0.18 8.79 8.89
CA LEU A 256 1.19 9.64 8.26
C LEU A 256 1.04 11.12 8.66
N VAL A 257 -0.21 11.61 8.73
CA VAL A 257 -0.52 12.96 9.26
C VAL A 257 -0.01 13.13 10.68
N ALA A 258 -0.27 12.14 11.54
CA ALA A 258 0.14 12.16 12.94
C ALA A 258 1.66 12.19 13.09
N ILE A 259 2.39 11.39 12.32
CA ILE A 259 3.87 11.42 12.25
C ILE A 259 4.36 12.82 11.87
N GLY A 260 3.79 13.40 10.82
CA GLY A 260 4.17 14.73 10.34
C GLY A 260 3.91 15.82 11.39
N LYS A 261 2.73 15.80 12.04
CA LYS A 261 2.38 16.74 13.12
C LYS A 261 3.39 16.65 14.28
N LYS A 262 3.72 15.43 14.72
CA LYS A 262 4.67 15.21 15.84
C LYS A 262 6.08 15.69 15.51
N LEU A 263 6.58 15.38 14.32
CA LEU A 263 7.90 15.83 13.85
C LEU A 263 8.02 17.36 13.86
N ILE A 264 6.96 18.07 13.48
CA ILE A 264 6.93 19.53 13.46
C ILE A 264 6.79 20.10 14.87
N ALA A 265 5.84 19.59 15.67
CA ALA A 265 5.53 20.11 17.00
C ALA A 265 6.73 19.99 17.95
N GLU A 266 7.49 18.91 17.88
CA GLU A 266 8.64 18.65 18.72
C GLU A 266 9.97 19.12 18.12
N ASN A 267 9.92 19.83 16.98
CA ASN A 267 11.11 20.33 16.27
C ASN A 267 12.16 19.22 16.00
N LEU A 268 11.67 17.99 15.71
CA LEU A 268 12.52 16.82 15.46
C LEU A 268 13.16 16.85 14.06
N VAL A 269 12.95 17.93 13.34
CA VAL A 269 13.42 18.13 11.96
C VAL A 269 14.91 18.51 11.87
N ASP A 270 15.64 18.64 12.99
CA ASP A 270 17.10 18.83 12.96
C ASP A 270 17.80 17.51 12.57
N PRO A 271 18.64 17.53 11.55
CA PRO A 271 19.39 16.37 11.08
C PRO A 271 20.35 15.75 12.13
N LYS A 272 20.67 16.48 13.17
CA LYS A 272 21.48 15.97 14.29
C LYS A 272 20.63 15.18 15.27
N ASN A 273 19.31 15.33 15.23
CA ASN A 273 18.40 14.65 16.13
C ASN A 273 18.48 13.13 15.96
N SER A 274 18.62 12.41 17.08
CA SER A 274 18.77 10.96 17.10
C SER A 274 17.48 10.24 16.70
N VAL A 275 16.31 10.78 17.04
CA VAL A 275 14.99 10.25 16.68
C VAL A 275 14.82 10.25 15.17
N LEU A 276 15.17 11.38 14.55
CA LEU A 276 15.13 11.50 13.12
C LEU A 276 16.05 10.53 12.40
N LYS A 277 17.27 10.31 12.93
CA LYS A 277 18.18 9.32 12.36
C LYS A 277 17.60 7.92 12.43
N LYS A 278 16.90 7.55 13.48
CA LYS A 278 16.21 6.27 13.61
C LYS A 278 15.08 6.13 12.59
N LEU A 279 14.25 7.16 12.43
CA LEU A 279 13.19 7.17 11.39
C LEU A 279 13.74 7.01 9.98
N VAL A 280 14.85 7.70 9.66
CA VAL A 280 15.49 7.55 8.35
C VAL A 280 16.09 6.15 8.17
N ALA A 281 16.64 5.57 9.24
CA ALA A 281 17.19 4.22 9.21
C ALA A 281 16.10 3.13 9.05
N SER A 282 14.85 3.43 9.43
CA SER A 282 13.72 2.52 9.28
C SER A 282 13.16 2.45 7.85
N VAL A 283 13.75 3.13 6.89
CA VAL A 283 13.29 3.17 5.49
C VAL A 283 14.43 2.80 4.55
N SER A 284 14.20 1.82 3.68
CA SER A 284 15.10 1.52 2.56
C SER A 284 14.74 2.38 1.35
N SER A 285 15.73 3.04 0.73
CA SER A 285 15.51 3.90 -0.44
C SER A 285 16.80 4.13 -1.23
N ASP A 286 16.69 4.32 -2.53
CA ASP A 286 17.78 4.76 -3.42
C ASP A 286 17.89 6.30 -3.54
N ILE A 287 16.98 7.05 -2.89
CA ILE A 287 17.07 8.50 -2.85
C ILE A 287 18.31 8.90 -2.04
N THR A 288 19.34 9.34 -2.72
CA THR A 288 20.57 9.83 -2.08
C THR A 288 20.35 11.18 -1.43
N LEU A 289 21.17 11.48 -0.40
CA LEU A 289 21.15 12.81 0.24
C LEU A 289 21.41 13.95 -0.75
N ALA A 290 22.24 13.69 -1.77
CA ALA A 290 22.57 14.67 -2.80
C ALA A 290 21.38 14.96 -3.74
N ALA A 291 20.53 13.96 -4.01
CA ALA A 291 19.37 14.12 -4.91
C ALA A 291 18.23 14.95 -4.29
N VAL A 292 18.16 15.00 -2.98
CA VAL A 292 17.04 15.60 -2.24
C VAL A 292 16.81 17.09 -2.55
N PRO A 293 17.84 17.97 -2.51
CA PRO A 293 17.63 19.37 -2.80
C PRO A 293 17.03 19.59 -4.18
N GLN A 294 17.51 18.80 -5.13
CA GLN A 294 17.01 18.89 -6.49
C GLN A 294 15.56 18.44 -6.61
N ILE A 295 15.18 17.33 -5.95
CA ILE A 295 13.80 16.85 -5.93
C ILE A 295 12.88 17.90 -5.30
N VAL A 296 13.24 18.44 -4.12
CA VAL A 296 12.46 19.47 -3.44
C VAL A 296 12.34 20.75 -4.27
N LYS A 297 13.43 21.20 -4.86
CA LYS A 297 13.43 22.38 -5.72
C LYS A 297 12.53 22.17 -6.94
N THR A 298 12.59 21.00 -7.57
CA THR A 298 11.80 20.65 -8.76
C THR A 298 10.32 20.55 -8.46
N LEU A 299 9.94 19.88 -7.37
CA LEU A 299 8.54 19.76 -6.94
C LEU A 299 7.98 21.10 -6.46
N GLY A 300 8.79 21.93 -5.81
CA GLY A 300 8.37 23.22 -5.28
C GLY A 300 7.30 23.10 -4.21
N ASP A 301 6.31 24.01 -4.21
CA ASP A 301 5.19 23.95 -3.26
C ASP A 301 4.20 22.86 -3.65
N ILE A 302 4.27 21.75 -2.95
CA ILE A 302 3.41 20.59 -3.15
C ILE A 302 1.98 20.79 -2.63
N SER A 303 1.73 21.81 -1.80
CA SER A 303 0.38 22.14 -1.36
C SER A 303 -0.52 22.63 -2.50
N ALA A 304 0.11 23.05 -3.60
CA ALA A 304 -0.57 23.48 -4.83
C ALA A 304 -0.94 22.32 -5.76
N TYR A 305 -0.53 21.07 -5.43
CA TYR A 305 -0.82 19.92 -6.29
C TYR A 305 -2.25 19.41 -6.13
N ASN A 306 -2.87 19.12 -7.26
CA ASN A 306 -4.11 18.35 -7.30
C ASN A 306 -3.78 16.84 -7.21
N ILE A 307 -4.47 16.10 -6.32
CA ILE A 307 -4.23 14.67 -6.12
C ILE A 307 -5.28 13.87 -6.88
N ILE A 308 -4.79 12.90 -7.66
CA ILE A 308 -5.58 11.94 -8.42
C ILE A 308 -5.27 10.55 -7.84
N HIS A 309 -6.29 9.70 -7.72
CA HIS A 309 -6.14 8.31 -7.32
C HIS A 309 -6.54 7.40 -8.48
N THR A 310 -5.63 6.50 -8.85
CA THR A 310 -5.86 5.48 -9.87
C THR A 310 -5.64 4.10 -9.27
N ASN A 311 -6.69 3.28 -9.23
CA ASN A 311 -6.61 1.90 -8.76
C ASN A 311 -6.67 0.97 -9.96
N LEU A 312 -5.71 0.06 -10.10
CA LEU A 312 -5.76 -1.00 -11.09
C LEU A 312 -6.55 -2.17 -10.51
N THR A 313 -7.70 -2.48 -11.09
CA THR A 313 -8.64 -3.47 -10.56
C THR A 313 -9.21 -4.36 -11.66
N ASP A 314 -9.85 -5.45 -11.28
CA ASP A 314 -10.62 -6.34 -12.15
C ASP A 314 -11.89 -5.67 -12.72
N GLN A 315 -12.39 -4.64 -12.06
CA GLN A 315 -13.52 -3.86 -12.55
C GLN A 315 -13.15 -2.95 -13.72
N ASN A 316 -11.86 -2.55 -13.85
CA ASN A 316 -11.42 -1.69 -14.95
C ASN A 316 -10.53 -2.42 -15.96
N VAL A 317 -9.22 -2.45 -15.76
CA VAL A 317 -8.23 -2.88 -16.78
C VAL A 317 -7.67 -4.28 -16.57
N LEU A 318 -7.94 -4.91 -15.41
CA LEU A 318 -7.42 -6.23 -15.07
C LEU A 318 -8.52 -7.30 -15.07
N VAL A 319 -8.10 -8.56 -15.03
CA VAL A 319 -8.97 -9.73 -14.84
C VAL A 319 -8.23 -10.78 -14.02
N GLY A 320 -8.94 -11.52 -13.18
CA GLY A 320 -8.41 -12.65 -12.45
C GLY A 320 -8.03 -13.81 -13.36
N GLY A 321 -6.95 -14.50 -13.02
CA GLY A 321 -6.46 -15.66 -13.74
C GLY A 321 -5.77 -16.66 -12.83
N THR A 322 -5.34 -17.78 -13.41
CA THR A 322 -4.59 -18.83 -12.72
C THR A 322 -3.17 -18.90 -13.27
N GLY A 323 -2.21 -18.63 -12.40
CA GLY A 323 -0.79 -18.73 -12.70
C GLY A 323 -0.21 -20.12 -12.42
N PRO A 324 1.11 -20.27 -12.53
CA PRO A 324 1.81 -21.51 -12.24
C PRO A 324 1.49 -22.05 -10.85
N GLY A 325 1.32 -23.36 -10.73
CA GLY A 325 0.97 -24.01 -9.46
C GLY A 325 -0.44 -23.73 -8.94
N GLY A 326 -1.34 -23.17 -9.78
CA GLY A 326 -2.72 -22.85 -9.39
C GLY A 326 -2.84 -21.52 -8.61
N ALA A 327 -1.79 -20.71 -8.57
CA ALA A 327 -1.81 -19.45 -7.85
C ALA A 327 -2.74 -18.42 -8.52
N PHE A 328 -3.53 -17.70 -7.71
CA PHE A 328 -4.30 -16.56 -8.20
C PHE A 328 -3.36 -15.46 -8.71
N ILE A 329 -3.69 -14.90 -9.87
CA ILE A 329 -2.98 -13.77 -10.47
C ILE A 329 -3.97 -12.78 -11.07
N LEU A 330 -3.53 -11.54 -11.28
CA LEU A 330 -4.24 -10.53 -12.05
C LEU A 330 -3.45 -10.24 -13.34
N VAL A 331 -4.13 -10.26 -14.48
CA VAL A 331 -3.53 -9.94 -15.78
C VAL A 331 -4.32 -8.84 -16.48
N PRO A 332 -3.73 -8.08 -17.41
CA PRO A 332 -4.50 -7.15 -18.24
C PRO A 332 -5.62 -7.87 -18.99
N LYS A 333 -6.80 -7.24 -19.10
CA LYS A 333 -7.94 -7.78 -19.89
C LYS A 333 -7.60 -8.02 -21.37
N ALA A 334 -6.64 -7.25 -21.91
CA ALA A 334 -6.17 -7.40 -23.27
C ALA A 334 -5.29 -8.65 -23.50
N GLY A 335 -4.82 -9.30 -22.43
CA GLY A 335 -3.94 -10.46 -22.45
C GLY A 335 -2.70 -10.26 -21.59
N THR A 336 -1.99 -11.36 -21.30
CA THR A 336 -0.75 -11.35 -20.49
C THR A 336 0.27 -10.39 -21.12
N ASP A 337 0.85 -9.55 -20.27
CA ASP A 337 1.86 -8.53 -20.61
C ASP A 337 1.40 -7.42 -21.60
N GLN A 338 0.08 -7.30 -21.87
CA GLN A 338 -0.48 -6.26 -22.73
C GLN A 338 -1.03 -5.09 -21.90
N PHE A 339 -0.17 -4.16 -21.51
CA PHE A 339 -0.49 -3.08 -20.57
C PHE A 339 -0.95 -1.76 -21.21
N GLN A 340 -1.31 -1.75 -22.50
CA GLN A 340 -1.72 -0.51 -23.19
C GLN A 340 -2.91 0.17 -22.48
N ALA A 341 -3.96 -0.58 -22.15
CA ALA A 341 -5.13 -0.03 -21.44
C ALA A 341 -4.81 0.46 -20.02
N VAL A 342 -3.82 -0.17 -19.36
CA VAL A 342 -3.32 0.30 -18.05
C VAL A 342 -2.63 1.65 -18.21
N ARG A 343 -1.79 1.82 -19.22
CA ARG A 343 -1.08 3.08 -19.51
C ARG A 343 -2.06 4.19 -19.84
N GLU A 344 -3.07 3.91 -20.66
CA GLU A 344 -4.13 4.88 -21.01
C GLU A 344 -4.96 5.30 -19.79
N LEU A 345 -5.25 4.38 -18.88
CA LEU A 345 -5.95 4.70 -17.63
C LEU A 345 -5.11 5.63 -16.72
N ILE A 346 -3.79 5.39 -16.67
CA ILE A 346 -2.86 6.15 -15.81
C ILE A 346 -2.58 7.55 -16.37
N THR A 347 -2.45 7.67 -17.67
CA THR A 347 -2.07 8.89 -18.38
C THR A 347 -3.08 9.24 -19.48
N PRO A 348 -4.33 9.59 -19.11
CA PRO A 348 -5.32 9.94 -20.11
C PRO A 348 -4.88 11.20 -20.88
N GLY A 349 -4.63 11.05 -22.18
CA GLY A 349 -4.31 12.17 -23.10
C GLY A 349 -2.82 12.53 -23.26
N TYR A 350 -1.90 11.60 -22.95
CA TYR A 350 -0.48 11.69 -23.38
C TYR A 350 -0.23 10.98 -24.69
#